data_c0c94d994fec477240bf13971ea8e1b9
#
_entry.id   c0c94d994fec477240bf13971ea8e1b9
#
_cell.length_a   1.000
_cell.length_b   1.000
_cell.length_c   1.000
_cell.angle_alpha   90.00
_cell.angle_beta   90.00
_cell.angle_gamma   90.00
#
_symmetry.space_group_name_H-M   'P 1'
#
loop_
_entity.id
_entity.type
_entity.pdbx_description
1 polymer ?
#
loop_
_entity_poly.entity_id
_entity_poly.type
_entity_poly.pdbx_seq_one_letter_code
_entity_poly.pdbx_strand_id
1 'polypeptide(L)'
;TVTGRFSMSNPNLQQIPSRGIIGKKMRELFLPEEGCVWGSFDYSQQEPRIVVHYALKLGLPGTDTLKDEFNKDDADFHQIVADMAQISRTMAKTINLGLFYGMGKIKLQNELNLTREKANALFSAYHAKVPFVRRLSQDLIEFAEEHKLLFTLEDRFCRFNKWETRNREWNNTINRYEPVPILTKEDAETAFKAELLEKFKDNVADNYMQDFDRYYKPAFTYKALNRLIQGSAADMTKKAMVDLYEQGILPQIQIHDELCL
;
A
#
# COMPACT_ATOMS: atom_id res chain seq x y z
N THR A 1 9.65 8.36 5.41
CA THR A 1 8.37 7.67 5.67
C THR A 1 8.56 6.16 5.87
N VAL A 2 7.56 5.47 6.38
CA VAL A 2 7.60 3.99 6.60
C VAL A 2 7.78 3.22 5.29
N THR A 3 7.27 3.73 4.18
CA THR A 3 7.41 3.13 2.86
C THR A 3 8.72 3.51 2.16
N GLY A 4 9.52 4.39 2.73
CA GLY A 4 10.75 4.89 2.11
C GLY A 4 10.54 6.07 1.15
N ARG A 5 9.30 6.50 0.90
CA ARG A 5 9.04 7.75 0.16
C ARG A 5 9.69 8.92 0.87
N PHE A 6 10.18 9.88 0.13
CA PHE A 6 10.60 11.16 0.68
C PHE A 6 9.44 11.89 1.35
N SER A 7 9.74 12.77 2.25
CA SER A 7 8.81 13.73 2.82
C SER A 7 9.49 15.09 2.86
N MET A 8 8.75 16.12 2.56
CA MET A 8 9.21 17.51 2.58
C MET A 8 8.42 18.32 3.58
N SER A 9 9.09 19.32 4.17
CA SER A 9 8.46 20.28 5.09
C SER A 9 9.14 21.62 4.92
N ASN A 10 8.40 22.69 5.13
CA ASN A 10 8.86 24.07 5.16
C ASN A 10 9.56 24.58 3.90
N PRO A 11 8.93 24.59 2.73
CA PRO A 11 7.58 24.16 2.39
C PRO A 11 7.50 22.70 1.95
N ASN A 12 6.29 22.12 1.97
CA ASN A 12 6.06 20.79 1.41
C ASN A 12 5.79 20.87 -0.10
N LEU A 13 6.84 20.82 -0.90
CA LEU A 13 6.75 20.90 -2.37
C LEU A 13 6.07 19.67 -3.00
N GLN A 14 5.98 18.54 -2.28
CA GLN A 14 5.28 17.35 -2.78
C GLN A 14 3.75 17.52 -2.78
N GLN A 15 3.23 18.55 -2.14
CA GLN A 15 1.80 18.88 -2.12
C GLN A 15 1.40 20.02 -3.03
N ILE A 16 2.29 20.46 -3.94
CA ILE A 16 1.95 21.47 -4.93
C ILE A 16 0.82 20.95 -5.82
N PRO A 17 -0.32 21.66 -5.89
CA PRO A 17 -1.43 21.25 -6.73
C PRO A 17 -0.99 21.14 -8.19
N SER A 18 -1.41 20.07 -8.87
CA SER A 18 -1.14 19.88 -10.30
C SER A 18 -2.39 20.09 -11.17
N ARG A 19 -3.57 20.08 -10.56
CA ARG A 19 -4.86 20.14 -11.27
C ARG A 19 -5.57 21.47 -11.07
N GLY A 20 -6.45 21.76 -12.00
CA GLY A 20 -7.21 23.03 -12.00
C GLY A 20 -6.37 24.26 -12.35
N ILE A 21 -7.03 25.42 -12.37
CA ILE A 21 -6.39 26.69 -12.78
C ILE A 21 -5.28 27.09 -11.79
N ILE A 22 -5.53 26.95 -10.49
CA ILE A 22 -4.57 27.33 -9.45
C ILE A 22 -3.34 26.43 -9.51
N GLY A 23 -3.52 25.12 -9.67
CA GLY A 23 -2.41 24.19 -9.75
C GLY A 23 -1.48 24.48 -10.94
N LYS A 24 -2.05 24.75 -12.10
CA LYS A 24 -1.26 25.15 -13.28
C LYS A 24 -0.45 26.42 -13.01
N LYS A 25 -1.08 27.49 -12.49
CA LYS A 25 -0.41 28.75 -12.16
C LYS A 25 0.69 28.59 -11.11
N MET A 26 0.49 27.71 -10.12
CA MET A 26 1.54 27.44 -9.12
C MET A 26 2.75 26.71 -9.74
N ARG A 27 2.54 25.81 -10.68
CA ARG A 27 3.64 25.14 -11.39
C ARG A 27 4.39 26.07 -12.34
N GLU A 28 3.76 27.10 -12.88
CA GLU A 28 4.39 28.15 -13.70
C GLU A 28 5.38 29.04 -12.90
N LEU A 29 5.39 28.97 -11.58
CA LEU A 29 6.37 29.68 -10.72
C LEU A 29 7.72 28.99 -10.68
N PHE A 30 7.82 27.74 -11.11
CA PHE A 30 9.08 27.02 -11.20
C PHE A 30 9.67 27.24 -12.58
N LEU A 31 10.70 28.06 -12.62
CA LEU A 31 11.36 28.46 -13.86
C LEU A 31 12.72 27.77 -13.97
N PRO A 32 13.12 27.35 -15.17
CA PRO A 32 14.49 26.89 -15.40
C PRO A 32 15.48 28.06 -15.29
N GLU A 33 16.73 27.72 -15.10
CA GLU A 33 17.82 28.68 -15.24
C GLU A 33 17.91 29.21 -16.69
N GLU A 34 18.54 30.39 -16.86
CA GLU A 34 18.70 30.99 -18.19
C GLU A 34 19.45 30.03 -19.13
N GLY A 35 18.89 29.79 -20.30
CA GLY A 35 19.42 28.85 -21.29
C GLY A 35 19.07 27.38 -21.06
N CYS A 36 18.34 27.06 -19.99
CA CYS A 36 17.84 25.73 -19.68
C CYS A 36 16.36 25.58 -20.00
N VAL A 37 15.88 24.34 -20.00
CA VAL A 37 14.48 24.00 -20.13
C VAL A 37 14.04 23.19 -18.92
N TRP A 38 12.78 23.35 -18.51
CA TRP A 38 12.20 22.58 -17.43
C TRP A 38 11.55 21.31 -17.99
N GLY A 39 12.04 20.15 -17.56
CA GLY A 39 11.48 18.83 -17.88
C GLY A 39 10.76 18.22 -16.69
N SER A 40 9.56 17.68 -16.91
CA SER A 40 8.81 16.92 -15.90
C SER A 40 8.58 15.50 -16.41
N PHE A 41 9.10 14.51 -15.68
CA PHE A 41 9.12 13.10 -16.05
C PHE A 41 8.40 12.29 -14.98
N ASP A 42 7.24 11.73 -15.32
CA ASP A 42 6.38 10.98 -14.42
C ASP A 42 6.30 9.52 -14.86
N TYR A 43 6.44 8.59 -13.92
CA TYR A 43 6.27 7.17 -14.21
C TYR A 43 4.81 6.85 -14.51
N SER A 44 4.54 6.32 -15.70
CA SER A 44 3.19 5.91 -16.08
C SER A 44 2.73 4.71 -15.23
N GLN A 45 1.76 4.96 -14.33
CA GLN A 45 1.11 3.94 -13.52
C GLN A 45 2.09 3.03 -12.76
N GLN A 46 3.10 3.62 -12.12
CA GLN A 46 4.17 2.90 -11.45
C GLN A 46 3.65 1.84 -10.46
N GLU A 47 2.79 2.21 -9.52
CA GLU A 47 2.25 1.30 -8.51
C GLU A 47 1.45 0.13 -9.11
N PRO A 48 0.50 0.35 -10.05
CA PRO A 48 -0.17 -0.73 -10.77
C PRO A 48 0.77 -1.71 -11.48
N ARG A 49 1.82 -1.20 -12.13
CA ARG A 49 2.82 -2.05 -12.79
C ARG A 49 3.57 -2.94 -11.81
N ILE A 50 3.90 -2.44 -10.63
CA ILE A 50 4.52 -3.20 -9.56
C ILE A 50 3.58 -4.31 -9.04
N VAL A 51 2.28 -4.04 -8.89
CA VAL A 51 1.29 -5.07 -8.51
C VAL A 51 1.28 -6.21 -9.53
N VAL A 52 1.20 -5.87 -10.81
CA VAL A 52 1.19 -6.88 -11.89
C VAL A 52 2.51 -7.64 -11.93
N HIS A 53 3.64 -6.96 -11.75
CA HIS A 53 4.96 -7.62 -11.67
C HIS A 53 4.99 -8.71 -10.60
N TYR A 54 4.58 -8.39 -9.37
CA TYR A 54 4.54 -9.39 -8.29
C TYR A 54 3.52 -10.49 -8.55
N ALA A 55 2.34 -10.14 -9.07
CA ALA A 55 1.32 -11.13 -9.40
C ALA A 55 1.80 -12.14 -10.46
N LEU A 56 2.48 -11.67 -11.50
CA LEU A 56 3.10 -12.52 -12.52
C LEU A 56 4.26 -13.36 -11.96
N LYS A 57 5.15 -12.72 -11.18
CA LYS A 57 6.31 -13.40 -10.55
C LYS A 57 5.89 -14.55 -9.64
N LEU A 58 4.75 -14.42 -8.97
CA LEU A 58 4.18 -15.44 -8.09
C LEU A 58 3.22 -16.40 -8.81
N GLY A 59 2.99 -16.24 -10.11
CA GLY A 59 2.08 -17.09 -10.88
C GLY A 59 0.64 -17.06 -10.38
N LEU A 60 0.16 -15.90 -9.94
CA LEU A 60 -1.17 -15.79 -9.35
C LEU A 60 -2.28 -15.96 -10.40
N PRO A 61 -3.47 -16.48 -10.02
CA PRO A 61 -4.54 -16.75 -10.95
C PRO A 61 -5.08 -15.47 -11.61
N GLY A 62 -5.37 -15.53 -12.91
CA GLY A 62 -5.90 -14.42 -13.69
C GLY A 62 -4.83 -13.43 -14.19
N THR A 63 -3.57 -13.85 -14.23
CA THR A 63 -2.45 -13.02 -14.73
C THR A 63 -1.97 -13.41 -16.13
N ASP A 64 -2.47 -14.48 -16.71
CA ASP A 64 -1.95 -15.07 -17.95
C ASP A 64 -1.87 -14.08 -19.13
N THR A 65 -2.86 -13.17 -19.24
CA THR A 65 -2.90 -12.17 -20.33
C THR A 65 -2.32 -10.81 -19.91
N LEU A 66 -2.03 -10.60 -18.63
CA LEU A 66 -1.63 -9.28 -18.14
C LEU A 66 -0.25 -8.85 -18.63
N LYS A 67 0.67 -9.80 -18.81
CA LYS A 67 2.03 -9.49 -19.27
C LYS A 67 2.00 -8.79 -20.63
N ASP A 68 1.25 -9.34 -21.58
CA ASP A 68 1.19 -8.81 -22.94
C ASP A 68 0.43 -7.48 -22.97
N GLU A 69 -0.65 -7.37 -22.19
CA GLU A 69 -1.40 -6.13 -22.07
C GLU A 69 -0.57 -4.99 -21.45
N PHE A 70 0.25 -5.30 -20.42
CA PHE A 70 1.07 -4.29 -19.74
C PHE A 70 2.35 -3.91 -20.48
N ASN A 71 2.79 -4.70 -21.44
CA ASN A 71 3.92 -4.37 -22.28
C ASN A 71 3.55 -3.46 -23.48
N LYS A 72 2.27 -3.17 -23.68
CA LYS A 72 1.85 -2.16 -24.66
C LYS A 72 2.16 -0.76 -24.15
N ASP A 73 2.57 0.13 -25.04
CA ASP A 73 2.95 1.52 -24.69
C ASP A 73 1.81 2.33 -24.06
N ASP A 74 0.56 2.03 -24.48
CA ASP A 74 -0.67 2.68 -24.01
C ASP A 74 -1.41 1.89 -22.92
N ALA A 75 -0.75 0.92 -22.27
CA ALA A 75 -1.37 0.09 -21.24
C ALA A 75 -1.97 0.92 -20.10
N ASP A 76 -3.26 0.74 -19.86
CA ASP A 76 -3.99 1.36 -18.76
C ASP A 76 -4.55 0.29 -17.81
N PHE A 77 -3.88 0.09 -16.69
CA PHE A 77 -4.30 -0.89 -15.67
C PHE A 77 -5.75 -0.70 -15.24
N HIS A 78 -6.18 0.54 -15.07
CA HIS A 78 -7.54 0.79 -14.60
C HIS A 78 -8.57 0.45 -15.68
N GLN A 79 -8.22 0.64 -16.95
CA GLN A 79 -9.08 0.21 -18.06
C GLN A 79 -9.08 -1.31 -18.19
N ILE A 80 -7.93 -1.97 -18.15
CA ILE A 80 -7.83 -3.43 -18.20
C ILE A 80 -8.69 -4.06 -17.10
N VAL A 81 -8.58 -3.57 -15.87
CA VAL A 81 -9.39 -4.05 -14.75
C VAL A 81 -10.88 -3.70 -14.92
N ALA A 82 -11.20 -2.54 -15.47
CA ALA A 82 -12.59 -2.15 -15.78
C ALA A 82 -13.24 -3.14 -16.75
N ASP A 83 -12.53 -3.52 -17.80
CA ASP A 83 -13.00 -4.48 -18.81
C ASP A 83 -13.15 -5.89 -18.22
N MET A 84 -12.16 -6.35 -17.44
CA MET A 84 -12.22 -7.64 -16.74
C MET A 84 -13.39 -7.73 -15.78
N ALA A 85 -13.61 -6.68 -14.99
CA ALA A 85 -14.65 -6.63 -13.96
C ALA A 85 -16.03 -6.17 -14.48
N GLN A 86 -16.11 -5.70 -15.74
CA GLN A 86 -17.32 -5.13 -16.37
C GLN A 86 -17.88 -3.93 -15.58
N ILE A 87 -17.00 -3.02 -15.19
CA ILE A 87 -17.31 -1.77 -14.47
C ILE A 87 -16.72 -0.56 -15.19
N SER A 88 -17.12 0.65 -14.80
CA SER A 88 -16.51 1.86 -15.38
C SER A 88 -15.04 2.00 -14.95
N ARG A 89 -14.21 2.61 -15.82
CA ARG A 89 -12.80 2.91 -15.52
C ARG A 89 -12.63 3.73 -14.23
N THR A 90 -13.53 4.67 -13.97
CA THR A 90 -13.53 5.47 -12.73
C THR A 90 -13.75 4.60 -11.50
N MET A 91 -14.70 3.67 -11.55
CA MET A 91 -14.93 2.71 -10.47
C MET A 91 -13.73 1.77 -10.29
N ALA A 92 -13.18 1.25 -11.38
CA ALA A 92 -11.98 0.41 -11.34
C ALA A 92 -10.81 1.15 -10.70
N LYS A 93 -10.56 2.41 -11.07
CA LYS A 93 -9.53 3.25 -10.45
C LYS A 93 -9.72 3.39 -8.94
N THR A 94 -10.93 3.70 -8.49
CA THR A 94 -11.24 3.86 -7.06
C THR A 94 -11.04 2.54 -6.31
N ILE A 95 -11.50 1.42 -6.87
CA ILE A 95 -11.34 0.10 -6.26
C ILE A 95 -9.87 -0.30 -6.21
N ASN A 96 -9.14 -0.18 -7.32
CA ASN A 96 -7.73 -0.55 -7.40
C ASN A 96 -6.89 0.20 -6.39
N LEU A 97 -6.97 1.53 -6.40
CA LEU A 97 -6.25 2.36 -5.44
C LEU A 97 -6.67 2.02 -4.01
N GLY A 98 -7.97 1.89 -3.77
CA GLY A 98 -8.49 1.54 -2.46
C GLY A 98 -7.94 0.21 -1.95
N LEU A 99 -7.93 -0.82 -2.77
CA LEU A 99 -7.41 -2.15 -2.37
C LEU A 99 -5.90 -2.13 -2.12
N PHE A 100 -5.13 -1.39 -2.92
CA PHE A 100 -3.69 -1.20 -2.68
C PHE A 100 -3.42 -0.54 -1.32
N TYR A 101 -4.36 0.28 -0.85
CA TYR A 101 -4.31 0.94 0.46
C TYR A 101 -5.10 0.21 1.56
N GLY A 102 -5.50 -1.05 1.33
CA GLY A 102 -6.22 -1.86 2.31
C GLY A 102 -7.67 -1.42 2.57
N MET A 103 -8.33 -0.86 1.55
CA MET A 103 -9.73 -0.44 1.65
C MET A 103 -10.66 -1.64 1.79
N GLY A 104 -11.47 -1.62 2.85
CA GLY A 104 -12.57 -2.58 3.02
C GLY A 104 -13.87 -2.10 2.38
N LYS A 105 -14.90 -2.96 2.43
CA LYS A 105 -16.23 -2.75 1.82
C LYS A 105 -16.92 -1.47 2.26
N ILE A 106 -16.83 -1.11 3.55
CA ILE A 106 -17.47 0.10 4.11
C ILE A 106 -16.86 1.36 3.50
N LYS A 107 -15.54 1.40 3.37
CA LYS A 107 -14.87 2.54 2.75
C LYS A 107 -15.20 2.63 1.26
N LEU A 108 -15.24 1.50 0.54
CA LEU A 108 -15.69 1.45 -0.85
C LEU A 108 -17.12 1.99 -1.02
N GLN A 109 -18.04 1.59 -0.14
CA GLN A 109 -19.40 2.06 -0.10
C GLN A 109 -19.46 3.61 -0.04
N ASN A 110 -18.70 4.19 0.87
CA ASN A 110 -18.66 5.64 1.07
C ASN A 110 -18.01 6.39 -0.10
N GLU A 111 -16.88 5.90 -0.59
CA GLU A 111 -16.13 6.52 -1.70
C GLU A 111 -16.94 6.54 -3.02
N LEU A 112 -17.74 5.51 -3.26
CA LEU A 112 -18.57 5.41 -4.47
C LEU A 112 -20.04 5.80 -4.24
N ASN A 113 -20.39 6.25 -3.03
CA ASN A 113 -21.76 6.60 -2.63
C ASN A 113 -22.79 5.52 -2.99
N LEU A 114 -22.45 4.26 -2.65
CA LEU A 114 -23.28 3.09 -2.95
C LEU A 114 -24.07 2.65 -1.72
N THR A 115 -25.19 1.90 -1.96
CA THR A 115 -25.81 1.14 -0.88
C THR A 115 -24.92 -0.03 -0.45
N ARG A 116 -25.13 -0.57 0.75
CA ARG A 116 -24.34 -1.69 1.29
C ARG A 116 -24.41 -2.92 0.38
N GLU A 117 -25.58 -3.22 -0.17
CA GLU A 117 -25.83 -4.35 -1.07
C GLU A 117 -25.04 -4.18 -2.38
N LYS A 118 -25.11 -2.98 -2.99
CA LYS A 118 -24.38 -2.67 -4.22
C LYS A 118 -22.88 -2.70 -3.99
N ALA A 119 -22.38 -2.14 -2.89
CA ALA A 119 -20.96 -2.18 -2.55
C ALA A 119 -20.46 -3.61 -2.33
N ASN A 120 -21.23 -4.46 -1.66
CA ASN A 120 -20.92 -5.87 -1.46
C ASN A 120 -20.91 -6.65 -2.78
N ALA A 121 -21.91 -6.45 -3.62
CA ALA A 121 -21.99 -7.09 -4.95
C ALA A 121 -20.80 -6.68 -5.84
N LEU A 122 -20.50 -5.39 -5.90
CA LEU A 122 -19.37 -4.85 -6.66
C LEU A 122 -18.04 -5.41 -6.16
N PHE A 123 -17.82 -5.41 -4.85
CA PHE A 123 -16.60 -5.93 -4.24
C PHE A 123 -16.41 -7.43 -4.55
N SER A 124 -17.48 -8.22 -4.47
CA SER A 124 -17.43 -9.65 -4.78
C SER A 124 -17.20 -9.90 -6.27
N ALA A 125 -17.89 -9.17 -7.16
CA ALA A 125 -17.73 -9.29 -8.60
C ALA A 125 -16.30 -8.90 -9.03
N TYR A 126 -15.76 -7.83 -8.47
CA TYR A 126 -14.37 -7.41 -8.70
C TYR A 126 -13.38 -8.53 -8.34
N HIS A 127 -13.46 -9.07 -7.13
CA HIS A 127 -12.54 -10.13 -6.70
C HIS A 127 -12.71 -11.46 -7.45
N ALA A 128 -13.90 -11.74 -7.97
CA ALA A 128 -14.12 -12.90 -8.83
C ALA A 128 -13.44 -12.76 -10.21
N LYS A 129 -13.40 -11.53 -10.74
CA LYS A 129 -12.81 -11.22 -12.06
C LYS A 129 -11.33 -10.85 -11.99
N VAL A 130 -10.87 -10.28 -10.87
CA VAL A 130 -9.49 -9.82 -10.64
C VAL A 130 -8.93 -10.50 -9.37
N PRO A 131 -8.80 -11.83 -9.36
CA PRO A 131 -8.46 -12.57 -8.14
C PRO A 131 -7.04 -12.32 -7.64
N PHE A 132 -6.10 -11.98 -8.53
CA PHE A 132 -4.68 -11.81 -8.20
C PHE A 132 -4.42 -10.70 -7.19
N VAL A 133 -5.17 -9.60 -7.21
CA VAL A 133 -4.98 -8.49 -6.26
C VAL A 133 -5.28 -8.93 -4.83
N ARG A 134 -6.39 -9.65 -4.64
CA ARG A 134 -6.77 -10.17 -3.34
C ARG A 134 -5.78 -11.23 -2.85
N ARG A 135 -5.41 -12.15 -3.75
CA ARG A 135 -4.47 -13.23 -3.42
C ARG A 135 -3.10 -12.67 -3.03
N LEU A 136 -2.55 -11.75 -3.82
CA LEU A 136 -1.30 -11.07 -3.51
C LEU A 136 -1.35 -10.39 -2.13
N SER A 137 -2.45 -9.66 -1.86
CA SER A 137 -2.61 -9.00 -0.55
C SER A 137 -2.60 -9.99 0.60
N GLN A 138 -3.29 -11.13 0.44
CA GLN A 138 -3.38 -12.16 1.47
C GLN A 138 -2.03 -12.85 1.70
N ASP A 139 -1.36 -13.28 0.65
CA ASP A 139 -0.04 -13.92 0.73
C ASP A 139 0.98 -13.00 1.40
N LEU A 140 0.93 -11.69 1.11
CA LEU A 140 1.80 -10.71 1.74
C LEU A 140 1.49 -10.47 3.22
N ILE A 141 0.22 -10.53 3.61
CA ILE A 141 -0.17 -10.42 5.03
C ILE A 141 0.35 -11.65 5.79
N GLU A 142 0.14 -12.84 5.27
CA GLU A 142 0.62 -14.09 5.86
C GLU A 142 2.15 -14.08 5.98
N PHE A 143 2.86 -13.70 4.92
CA PHE A 143 4.31 -13.56 4.93
C PHE A 143 4.79 -12.53 5.96
N ALA A 144 4.14 -11.37 6.04
CA ALA A 144 4.49 -10.33 7.00
C ALA A 144 4.18 -10.75 8.45
N GLU A 145 3.13 -11.54 8.69
CA GLU A 145 2.83 -12.11 10.01
C GLU A 145 3.85 -13.16 10.43
N GLU A 146 4.34 -13.97 9.49
CA GLU A 146 5.34 -15.00 9.75
C GLU A 146 6.75 -14.41 9.94
N HIS A 147 7.22 -13.61 8.96
CA HIS A 147 8.60 -13.16 8.89
C HIS A 147 8.86 -11.81 9.55
N LYS A 148 7.80 -11.06 9.91
CA LYS A 148 7.86 -9.71 10.54
C LYS A 148 8.49 -8.64 9.64
N LEU A 149 8.65 -8.93 8.34
CA LEU A 149 9.24 -8.03 7.34
C LEU A 149 8.74 -8.35 5.92
N LEU A 150 9.00 -7.42 4.99
CA LEU A 150 8.85 -7.60 3.53
C LEU A 150 10.06 -6.99 2.84
N PHE A 151 10.39 -7.49 1.64
CA PHE A 151 11.41 -6.93 0.78
C PHE A 151 10.78 -6.22 -0.42
N THR A 152 11.28 -5.04 -0.74
CA THR A 152 10.92 -4.28 -1.95
C THR A 152 11.67 -4.81 -3.17
N LEU A 153 11.48 -4.21 -4.36
CA LEU A 153 12.16 -4.60 -5.60
C LEU A 153 13.68 -4.46 -5.52
N GLU A 154 14.18 -3.51 -4.74
CA GLU A 154 15.63 -3.26 -4.54
C GLU A 154 16.09 -3.82 -3.18
N ASP A 155 15.54 -4.93 -2.76
CA ASP A 155 15.90 -5.69 -1.55
C ASP A 155 15.90 -4.89 -0.25
N ARG A 156 15.28 -3.70 -0.24
CA ARG A 156 15.08 -2.94 0.97
C ARG A 156 13.95 -3.57 1.80
N PHE A 157 14.18 -3.79 3.07
CA PHE A 157 13.19 -4.40 3.94
C PHE A 157 12.29 -3.37 4.66
N CYS A 158 11.01 -3.71 4.77
CA CYS A 158 10.01 -3.03 5.58
C CYS A 158 9.67 -3.90 6.79
N ARG A 159 9.93 -3.42 8.01
CA ARG A 159 9.69 -4.18 9.25
C ARG A 159 8.27 -4.00 9.77
N PHE A 160 7.73 -5.07 10.39
CA PHE A 160 6.50 -5.08 11.17
C PHE A 160 6.86 -5.38 12.63
N ASN A 161 7.49 -4.41 13.29
CA ASN A 161 8.09 -4.53 14.64
C ASN A 161 7.19 -4.00 15.75
N LYS A 162 5.94 -3.72 15.46
CA LYS A 162 4.90 -3.39 16.43
C LYS A 162 3.91 -4.54 16.53
N TRP A 163 3.24 -4.67 17.67
CA TRP A 163 2.36 -5.78 17.97
C TRP A 163 0.98 -5.30 18.38
N GLU A 164 -0.04 -6.11 18.10
CA GLU A 164 -1.42 -5.90 18.50
C GLU A 164 -2.07 -7.23 18.91
N THR A 165 -3.05 -7.19 19.82
CA THR A 165 -3.84 -8.38 20.14
C THR A 165 -4.69 -8.80 18.93
N ARG A 166 -4.86 -10.11 18.76
CA ARG A 166 -5.81 -10.68 17.78
C ARG A 166 -7.25 -10.56 18.27
N ASN A 167 -7.45 -10.52 19.59
CA ASN A 167 -8.76 -10.36 20.22
C ASN A 167 -9.18 -8.90 20.11
N ARG A 168 -10.25 -8.66 19.34
CA ARG A 168 -10.84 -7.34 19.19
C ARG A 168 -12.28 -7.39 19.63
N GLU A 169 -12.65 -6.51 20.53
CA GLU A 169 -14.03 -6.37 20.98
C GLU A 169 -14.82 -5.51 20.00
N TRP A 170 -16.01 -5.95 19.67
CA TRP A 170 -16.94 -5.19 18.84
C TRP A 170 -17.75 -4.25 19.71
N ASN A 171 -17.65 -2.97 19.45
CA ASN A 171 -18.45 -1.96 20.14
C ASN A 171 -19.74 -1.67 19.35
N ASN A 172 -20.87 -2.13 19.88
CA ASN A 172 -22.17 -1.95 19.27
C ASN A 172 -22.63 -0.48 19.22
N THR A 173 -22.18 0.35 20.16
CA THR A 173 -22.58 1.77 20.23
C THR A 173 -22.02 2.57 19.07
N ILE A 174 -20.75 2.33 18.73
CA ILE A 174 -20.06 3.04 17.65
C ILE A 174 -19.97 2.22 16.35
N ASN A 175 -20.56 1.01 16.34
CA ASN A 175 -20.62 0.07 15.22
C ASN A 175 -19.23 -0.19 14.56
N ARG A 176 -18.22 -0.40 15.39
CA ARG A 176 -16.85 -0.74 14.99
C ARG A 176 -16.11 -1.52 16.06
N TYR A 177 -15.00 -2.14 15.68
CA TYR A 177 -14.11 -2.76 16.66
C TYR A 177 -13.43 -1.69 17.51
N GLU A 178 -13.29 -2.00 18.82
CA GLU A 178 -12.50 -1.16 19.72
C GLU A 178 -11.05 -1.02 19.22
N PRO A 179 -10.45 0.17 19.36
CA PRO A 179 -9.04 0.35 19.11
C PRO A 179 -8.22 -0.51 20.07
N VAL A 180 -7.28 -1.27 19.54
CA VAL A 180 -6.34 -2.04 20.37
C VAL A 180 -5.02 -1.29 20.49
N PRO A 181 -4.33 -1.38 21.65
CA PRO A 181 -3.04 -0.75 21.85
C PRO A 181 -2.02 -1.34 20.86
N ILE A 182 -1.15 -0.48 20.35
CA ILE A 182 -0.01 -0.86 19.52
C ILE A 182 1.22 -0.88 20.41
N LEU A 183 1.76 -2.05 20.60
CA LEU A 183 2.79 -2.36 21.60
C LEU A 183 4.16 -2.60 20.93
N THR A 184 5.23 -2.49 21.71
CA THR A 184 6.50 -3.15 21.37
C THR A 184 6.35 -4.66 21.58
N LYS A 185 7.31 -5.45 21.12
CA LYS A 185 7.28 -6.89 21.37
C LYS A 185 7.35 -7.20 22.87
N GLU A 186 8.23 -6.53 23.58
CA GLU A 186 8.43 -6.69 25.03
C GLU A 186 7.17 -6.33 25.83
N ASP A 187 6.50 -5.22 25.47
CA ASP A 187 5.25 -4.82 26.14
C ASP A 187 4.13 -5.82 25.85
N ALA A 188 4.05 -6.35 24.61
CA ALA A 188 3.05 -7.36 24.23
C ALA A 188 3.28 -8.70 24.97
N GLU A 189 4.53 -9.14 25.10
CA GLU A 189 4.88 -10.32 25.87
C GLU A 189 4.56 -10.15 27.36
N THR A 190 4.82 -8.97 27.90
CA THR A 190 4.51 -8.63 29.31
C THR A 190 2.98 -8.60 29.53
N ALA A 191 2.22 -7.97 28.63
CA ALA A 191 0.76 -7.96 28.71
C ALA A 191 0.17 -9.36 28.60
N PHE A 192 0.68 -10.18 27.68
CA PHE A 192 0.25 -11.57 27.52
C PHE A 192 0.48 -12.39 28.76
N LYS A 193 1.66 -12.25 29.38
CA LYS A 193 1.98 -12.93 30.63
C LYS A 193 1.04 -12.51 31.77
N ALA A 194 0.72 -11.20 31.88
CA ALA A 194 -0.22 -10.70 32.87
C ALA A 194 -1.63 -11.27 32.69
N GLU A 195 -2.14 -11.32 31.44
CA GLU A 195 -3.45 -11.92 31.10
C GLU A 195 -3.50 -13.42 31.49
N LEU A 196 -2.42 -14.15 31.25
CA LEU A 196 -2.36 -15.58 31.60
C LEU A 196 -2.33 -15.79 33.13
N LEU A 197 -1.56 -14.98 33.87
CA LEU A 197 -1.50 -15.04 35.33
C LEU A 197 -2.85 -14.74 35.97
N GLU A 198 -3.59 -13.75 35.45
CA GLU A 198 -4.94 -13.44 35.91
C GLU A 198 -5.91 -14.61 35.66
N LYS A 199 -5.81 -15.24 34.46
CA LYS A 199 -6.73 -16.29 34.05
C LYS A 199 -6.46 -17.62 34.71
N PHE A 200 -5.20 -18.01 34.91
CA PHE A 200 -4.79 -19.34 35.35
C PHE A 200 -4.22 -19.36 36.77
N LYS A 201 -4.20 -18.20 37.46
CA LYS A 201 -3.60 -18.04 38.79
C LYS A 201 -2.24 -18.74 38.85
N ASP A 202 -1.37 -18.67 39.62
CA ASP A 202 0.01 -19.16 39.73
C ASP A 202 0.44 -20.40 38.89
N ASN A 203 -0.43 -20.97 38.05
CA ASN A 203 -0.17 -22.16 37.22
C ASN A 203 0.24 -21.80 35.77
N VAL A 204 1.00 -20.76 35.57
CA VAL A 204 1.55 -20.41 34.24
C VAL A 204 2.82 -21.24 34.03
N ALA A 205 2.72 -22.28 33.18
CA ALA A 205 3.86 -23.11 32.81
C ALA A 205 4.92 -22.30 32.04
N ASP A 206 6.19 -22.65 32.11
CA ASP A 206 7.32 -22.00 31.43
C ASP A 206 7.16 -21.96 29.90
N ASN A 207 6.22 -22.70 29.32
CA ASN A 207 5.96 -22.81 27.89
C ASN A 207 4.88 -21.87 27.38
N TYR A 208 4.37 -20.91 28.18
CA TYR A 208 3.28 -20.02 27.77
C TYR A 208 3.58 -19.20 26.51
N MET A 209 4.85 -18.91 26.23
CA MET A 209 5.27 -18.19 25.03
C MET A 209 4.99 -18.92 23.73
N GLN A 210 4.79 -20.23 23.75
CA GLN A 210 4.39 -21.00 22.55
C GLN A 210 3.02 -20.60 22.02
N ASP A 211 2.15 -20.07 22.89
CA ASP A 211 0.81 -19.62 22.52
C ASP A 211 0.75 -18.11 22.20
N PHE A 212 1.84 -17.38 22.35
CA PHE A 212 1.87 -15.93 22.14
C PHE A 212 1.29 -15.53 20.77
N ASP A 213 1.70 -16.18 19.68
CA ASP A 213 1.23 -15.89 18.32
C ASP A 213 -0.25 -16.23 18.09
N ARG A 214 -0.92 -16.96 19.01
CA ARG A 214 -2.37 -17.15 18.98
C ARG A 214 -3.13 -15.93 19.48
N TYR A 215 -2.55 -15.17 20.39
CA TYR A 215 -3.19 -14.01 21.03
C TYR A 215 -2.71 -12.68 20.47
N TYR A 216 -1.47 -12.62 20.02
CA TYR A 216 -0.84 -11.42 19.48
C TYR A 216 -0.34 -11.66 18.06
N LYS A 217 -0.24 -10.59 17.30
CA LYS A 217 0.32 -10.59 15.94
C LYS A 217 1.05 -9.29 15.65
N PRO A 218 1.93 -9.26 14.64
CA PRO A 218 2.49 -8.00 14.18
C PRO A 218 1.39 -7.02 13.75
N ALA A 219 1.49 -5.80 14.24
CA ALA A 219 0.54 -4.75 13.92
C ALA A 219 0.72 -4.25 12.48
N PHE A 220 -0.37 -3.75 11.90
CA PHE A 220 -0.40 -3.15 10.57
C PHE A 220 -0.09 -4.10 9.40
N THR A 221 -0.13 -5.42 9.59
CA THR A 221 0.12 -6.39 8.51
C THR A 221 -0.89 -6.26 7.37
N TYR A 222 -2.11 -5.76 7.62
CA TYR A 222 -3.07 -5.41 6.58
C TYR A 222 -2.57 -4.34 5.59
N LYS A 223 -1.50 -3.62 5.90
CA LYS A 223 -0.81 -2.66 5.03
C LYS A 223 0.33 -3.29 4.24
N ALA A 224 0.52 -4.60 4.29
CA ALA A 224 1.65 -5.29 3.67
C ALA A 224 1.75 -5.00 2.16
N LEU A 225 0.64 -5.15 1.43
CA LEU A 225 0.57 -4.82 0.01
C LEU A 225 0.94 -3.36 -0.26
N ASN A 226 0.37 -2.42 0.50
CA ASN A 226 0.69 -1.00 0.37
C ASN A 226 2.18 -0.72 0.61
N ARG A 227 2.76 -1.28 1.68
CA ARG A 227 4.18 -1.09 2.00
C ARG A 227 5.10 -1.64 0.92
N LEU A 228 4.77 -2.80 0.36
CA LEU A 228 5.52 -3.41 -0.74
C LEU A 228 5.48 -2.52 -1.97
N ILE A 229 4.29 -2.13 -2.41
CA ILE A 229 4.09 -1.38 -3.66
C ILE A 229 4.71 0.02 -3.55
N GLN A 230 4.34 0.79 -2.53
CA GLN A 230 4.88 2.14 -2.35
C GLN A 230 6.39 2.13 -2.05
N GLY A 231 6.85 1.10 -1.33
CA GLY A 231 8.28 0.93 -1.06
C GLY A 231 9.07 0.68 -2.34
N SER A 232 8.62 -0.25 -3.16
CA SER A 232 9.24 -0.56 -4.45
C SER A 232 9.19 0.63 -5.42
N ALA A 233 8.07 1.35 -5.46
CA ALA A 233 7.94 2.58 -6.24
C ALA A 233 8.95 3.65 -5.79
N ALA A 234 9.08 3.86 -4.47
CA ALA A 234 10.04 4.80 -3.92
C ALA A 234 11.49 4.41 -4.25
N ASP A 235 11.80 3.12 -4.23
CA ASP A 235 13.14 2.64 -4.54
C ASP A 235 13.48 2.84 -6.03
N MET A 236 12.55 2.54 -6.94
CA MET A 236 12.71 2.81 -8.38
C MET A 236 12.95 4.30 -8.64
N THR A 237 12.17 5.19 -8.03
CA THR A 237 12.34 6.64 -8.19
C THR A 237 13.70 7.10 -7.66
N LYS A 238 14.15 6.59 -6.50
CA LYS A 238 15.45 6.90 -5.93
C LYS A 238 16.59 6.39 -6.80
N LYS A 239 16.45 5.18 -7.34
CA LYS A 239 17.43 4.64 -8.28
C LYS A 239 17.55 5.52 -9.51
N ALA A 240 16.44 5.94 -10.11
CA ALA A 240 16.46 6.87 -11.24
C ALA A 240 17.15 8.20 -10.89
N MET A 241 16.96 8.73 -9.68
CA MET A 241 17.66 9.94 -9.23
C MET A 241 19.17 9.73 -9.15
N VAL A 242 19.62 8.58 -8.65
CA VAL A 242 21.04 8.23 -8.59
C VAL A 242 21.61 8.07 -10.00
N ASP A 243 20.93 7.31 -10.86
CA ASP A 243 21.37 7.07 -12.24
C ASP A 243 21.48 8.39 -13.06
N LEU A 244 20.58 9.35 -12.84
CA LEU A 244 20.62 10.70 -13.42
C LEU A 244 21.81 11.49 -12.87
N TYR A 245 21.98 11.49 -11.55
CA TYR A 245 23.09 12.19 -10.89
C TYR A 245 24.46 11.71 -11.38
N GLU A 246 24.65 10.40 -11.55
CA GLU A 246 25.86 9.81 -12.09
C GLU A 246 26.15 10.23 -13.54
N GLN A 247 25.13 10.64 -14.29
CA GLN A 247 25.24 11.20 -15.64
C GLN A 247 25.38 12.73 -15.64
N GLY A 248 25.53 13.35 -14.48
CA GLY A 248 25.67 14.80 -14.33
C GLY A 248 24.35 15.58 -14.43
N ILE A 249 23.21 14.88 -14.37
CA ILE A 249 21.87 15.47 -14.41
C ILE A 249 21.33 15.52 -12.97
N LEU A 250 21.11 16.72 -12.45
CA LEU A 250 20.63 16.93 -11.08
C LEU A 250 19.11 17.12 -11.06
N PRO A 251 18.33 16.16 -10.52
CA PRO A 251 16.89 16.36 -10.30
C PRO A 251 16.64 17.52 -9.33
N GLN A 252 15.88 18.50 -9.75
CA GLN A 252 15.59 19.72 -8.98
C GLN A 252 14.45 19.51 -7.98
N ILE A 253 13.39 18.81 -8.39
CA ILE A 253 12.25 18.50 -7.55
C ILE A 253 11.82 17.05 -7.78
N GLN A 254 11.47 16.36 -6.71
CA GLN A 254 10.83 15.04 -6.75
C GLN A 254 9.44 15.15 -6.12
N ILE A 255 8.41 14.76 -6.87
CA ILE A 255 7.00 14.76 -6.44
C ILE A 255 6.42 13.36 -6.65
N HIS A 256 6.38 12.54 -5.60
CA HIS A 256 5.93 11.15 -5.63
C HIS A 256 6.76 10.29 -6.61
N ASP A 257 6.26 10.05 -7.82
CA ASP A 257 6.83 9.31 -8.95
C ASP A 257 7.27 10.22 -10.10
N GLU A 258 7.18 11.54 -9.92
CA GLU A 258 7.60 12.57 -10.88
C GLU A 258 9.00 13.11 -10.49
N LEU A 259 9.87 13.24 -11.47
CA LEU A 259 11.16 13.93 -11.38
C LEU A 259 11.15 15.16 -12.28
N CYS A 260 11.49 16.31 -11.73
CA CYS A 260 11.68 17.54 -12.48
C CYS A 260 13.17 17.85 -12.63
N LEU A 261 13.58 18.09 -13.85
CA LEU A 261 14.98 18.32 -14.26
C LEU A 261 15.12 19.71 -14.84
#